data_5d900c3b150c61efcca9e325aadc8ff9
#
_entry.id   5d900c3b150c61efcca9e325aadc8ff9
#
_cell.length_a   1.000
_cell.length_b   1.000
_cell.length_c   1.000
_cell.angle_alpha   90.00
_cell.angle_beta   90.00
_cell.angle_gamma   90.00
#
_symmetry.space_group_name_H-M   'P 1'
#
loop_
_entity.id
_entity.type
_entity.pdbx_description
1 polymer ?
#
loop_
_entity_poly.entity_id
_entity_poly.type
_entity_poly.pdbx_seq_one_letter_code
_entity_poly.pdbx_strand_id
1 'polypeptide(L)'
;MNFETIIGLEVHAQLLTKSKMYCGCSADYAAAPPNTHVCPVCLGMPGVLPVINKQAVEYTIMTALALNCTISDYTKFDRKNYPYPDLMKGYQISQYDAPIGKGGWLDIEVDGKKRKIAITRVHLEEDVAKLLHRTGTDGEEYSLVDVNRSGVPLMEIVGEPDLRSPEEARQYLNKLRSILQYLGVSTGNMEEGSFRCDANISIRPEGSSNLGPKVEVKNMNSFRAVYQAMDYEARRQRKAYSEGKKLVQETRGWVEEKGKTVAQRSKEYAHDYRYFPEPDLPPLMISREWVEEIRAKIPELPEDRRGRFMTEYGLPLYDASELTKTKDMADYFEESTKTDAYQKLPSDKAAKEVSNWLLGQASHIMNAANTDIEGFRKMISPEQLCQLVAKIPAGSVSSTSAKEVLGEMFNTGKSAEEVIQERGLIQISDTGELEAAIVDVINSNEQAVSDYKAGKETALKFLVGQVMRATKGRANPVLAGDLLKKKLDES
;
A
#
# COMPACT_ATOMS: atom_id res chain seq x y z
N MET A 1 -6.75 -16.28 -34.08
CA MET A 1 -5.33 -16.02 -33.81
C MET A 1 -5.23 -15.51 -32.39
N ASN A 2 -4.41 -16.16 -31.57
CA ASN A 2 -4.21 -15.71 -30.19
C ASN A 2 -3.19 -14.57 -30.14
N PHE A 3 -3.39 -13.63 -29.20
CA PHE A 3 -2.48 -12.49 -29.02
C PHE A 3 -1.97 -12.45 -27.61
N GLU A 4 -0.67 -12.27 -27.48
CA GLU A 4 0.01 -11.94 -26.24
C GLU A 4 -0.02 -10.43 -26.03
N THR A 5 -0.35 -9.99 -24.80
CA THR A 5 -0.25 -8.59 -24.39
C THR A 5 1.15 -8.35 -23.84
N ILE A 6 1.76 -7.22 -24.19
CA ILE A 6 3.09 -6.79 -23.75
C ILE A 6 2.93 -5.45 -23.05
N ILE A 7 3.33 -5.36 -21.79
CA ILE A 7 3.23 -4.14 -21.00
C ILE A 7 4.59 -3.81 -20.38
N GLY A 8 5.02 -2.57 -20.51
CA GLY A 8 6.14 -1.97 -19.79
C GLY A 8 5.65 -0.77 -18.98
N LEU A 9 6.17 -0.58 -17.79
CA LEU A 9 5.76 0.49 -16.89
C LEU A 9 6.94 1.43 -16.60
N GLU A 10 6.64 2.72 -16.59
CA GLU A 10 7.50 3.80 -16.15
C GLU A 10 6.86 4.42 -14.91
N VAL A 11 7.54 4.32 -13.77
CA VAL A 11 7.00 4.77 -12.48
C VAL A 11 7.82 5.93 -11.97
N HIS A 12 7.12 7.03 -11.62
CA HIS A 12 7.69 8.20 -10.98
C HIS A 12 7.26 8.26 -9.52
N ALA A 13 8.21 8.41 -8.61
CA ALA A 13 7.97 8.54 -7.18
C ALA A 13 8.65 9.79 -6.62
N GLN A 14 7.86 10.69 -6.02
CA GLN A 14 8.41 11.82 -5.27
C GLN A 14 9.08 11.30 -4.00
N LEU A 15 10.26 11.84 -3.70
CA LEU A 15 11.06 11.43 -2.56
C LEU A 15 10.76 12.29 -1.32
N LEU A 16 10.70 11.65 -0.15
CA LEU A 16 10.43 12.27 1.15
C LEU A 16 11.67 13.00 1.70
N THR A 17 12.18 13.97 0.94
CA THR A 17 13.25 14.84 1.39
C THR A 17 12.69 16.11 2.04
N LYS A 18 13.45 16.73 2.94
CA LYS A 18 13.04 17.99 3.57
C LYS A 18 13.16 19.19 2.63
N SER A 19 14.11 19.14 1.71
CA SER A 19 14.36 20.20 0.74
C SER A 19 14.24 19.69 -0.69
N LYS A 20 14.05 20.62 -1.62
CA LYS A 20 14.02 20.33 -3.07
C LYS A 20 15.33 19.76 -3.58
N MET A 21 15.32 19.29 -4.83
CA MET A 21 16.46 18.60 -5.46
C MET A 21 17.71 19.45 -5.57
N TYR A 22 17.56 20.73 -5.90
CA TYR A 22 18.66 21.61 -6.25
C TYR A 22 18.73 22.90 -5.44
N CYS A 23 17.87 23.07 -4.42
CA CYS A 23 17.82 24.26 -3.56
C CYS A 23 17.31 23.92 -2.16
N GLY A 24 17.41 24.89 -1.24
CA GLY A 24 16.98 24.75 0.15
C GLY A 24 15.49 24.97 0.40
N CYS A 25 14.65 25.21 -0.63
CA CYS A 25 13.20 25.35 -0.44
C CYS A 25 12.59 24.05 0.11
N SER A 26 11.54 24.17 0.92
CA SER A 26 10.81 23.00 1.42
C SER A 26 10.26 22.14 0.28
N ALA A 27 10.42 20.82 0.38
CA ALA A 27 9.78 19.86 -0.51
C ALA A 27 8.34 19.51 -0.07
N ASP A 28 7.94 19.89 1.14
CA ASP A 28 6.55 19.76 1.63
C ASP A 28 5.72 20.95 1.13
N TYR A 29 5.11 20.76 -0.03
CA TYR A 29 4.41 21.83 -0.76
C TYR A 29 2.89 21.66 -0.79
N ALA A 30 2.36 20.48 -0.45
CA ALA A 30 0.98 20.11 -0.75
C ALA A 30 -0.07 21.03 -0.11
N ALA A 31 0.17 21.44 1.14
CA ALA A 31 -0.72 22.34 1.91
C ALA A 31 -0.29 23.82 1.85
N ALA A 32 0.82 24.14 1.18
CA ALA A 32 1.33 25.51 1.12
C ALA A 32 0.53 26.39 0.13
N PRO A 33 0.34 27.68 0.42
CA PRO A 33 -0.24 28.60 -0.55
C PRO A 33 0.58 28.61 -1.86
N PRO A 34 -0.07 28.80 -3.03
CA PRO A 34 0.62 28.77 -4.32
C PRO A 34 1.82 29.72 -4.38
N ASN A 35 2.92 29.24 -4.97
CA ASN A 35 4.14 30.01 -5.20
C ASN A 35 4.82 30.58 -3.94
N THR A 36 4.68 29.92 -2.79
CA THR A 36 5.33 30.34 -1.53
C THR A 36 6.62 29.56 -1.23
N HIS A 37 6.76 28.35 -1.75
CA HIS A 37 7.98 27.53 -1.63
C HIS A 37 8.86 27.68 -2.87
N VAL A 38 9.29 28.90 -3.17
CA VAL A 38 10.06 29.24 -4.35
C VAL A 38 11.29 30.08 -4.02
N CYS A 39 12.35 29.91 -4.81
CA CYS A 39 13.55 30.75 -4.76
C CYS A 39 14.09 30.95 -6.18
N PRO A 40 15.09 31.83 -6.40
CA PRO A 40 15.68 32.01 -7.72
C PRO A 40 16.10 30.74 -8.43
N VAL A 41 16.60 29.72 -7.70
CA VAL A 41 17.06 28.44 -8.28
C VAL A 41 15.89 27.66 -8.87
N CYS A 42 14.83 27.38 -8.10
CA CYS A 42 13.68 26.61 -8.60
C CYS A 42 12.79 27.41 -9.57
N LEU A 43 12.92 28.75 -9.61
CA LEU A 43 12.34 29.61 -10.63
C LEU A 43 13.16 29.65 -11.92
N GLY A 44 14.37 29.07 -11.92
CA GLY A 44 15.24 29.07 -13.09
C GLY A 44 15.75 30.45 -13.51
N MET A 45 15.96 31.36 -12.57
CA MET A 45 16.42 32.72 -12.87
C MET A 45 17.87 32.70 -13.39
N PRO A 46 18.23 33.60 -14.31
CA PRO A 46 19.60 33.67 -14.83
C PRO A 46 20.66 33.84 -13.74
N GLY A 47 21.75 33.10 -13.86
CA GLY A 47 22.92 33.20 -12.98
C GLY A 47 22.84 32.38 -11.67
N VAL A 48 21.75 31.60 -11.45
CA VAL A 48 21.65 30.70 -10.29
C VAL A 48 22.40 29.40 -10.55
N LEU A 49 22.93 28.82 -9.48
CA LEU A 49 23.64 27.52 -9.52
C LEU A 49 22.89 26.49 -8.67
N PRO A 50 22.52 25.32 -9.22
CA PRO A 50 21.90 24.23 -8.50
C PRO A 50 22.91 23.51 -7.58
N VAL A 51 22.42 22.93 -6.47
CA VAL A 51 23.21 22.08 -5.57
C VAL A 51 22.46 20.78 -5.31
N ILE A 52 23.09 19.63 -5.58
CA ILE A 52 22.46 18.31 -5.49
C ILE A 52 22.06 17.99 -4.05
N ASN A 53 20.82 17.52 -3.86
CA ASN A 53 20.34 17.01 -2.58
C ASN A 53 20.91 15.61 -2.32
N LYS A 54 21.82 15.50 -1.34
CA LYS A 54 22.45 14.22 -0.96
C LYS A 54 21.43 13.15 -0.55
N GLN A 55 20.38 13.52 0.22
CA GLN A 55 19.36 12.58 0.68
C GLN A 55 18.56 11.98 -0.49
N ALA A 56 18.30 12.76 -1.55
CA ALA A 56 17.65 12.26 -2.75
C ALA A 56 18.50 11.21 -3.47
N VAL A 57 19.83 11.43 -3.54
CA VAL A 57 20.78 10.45 -4.08
C VAL A 57 20.79 9.17 -3.24
N GLU A 58 20.88 9.29 -1.91
CA GLU A 58 20.87 8.15 -1.00
C GLU A 58 19.57 7.34 -1.10
N TYR A 59 18.40 7.99 -1.17
CA TYR A 59 17.12 7.32 -1.36
C TYR A 59 17.00 6.59 -2.69
N THR A 60 17.57 7.16 -3.75
CA THR A 60 17.62 6.51 -5.07
C THR A 60 18.53 5.30 -5.07
N ILE A 61 19.72 5.37 -4.44
CA ILE A 61 20.64 4.24 -4.27
C ILE A 61 19.94 3.14 -3.45
N MET A 62 19.31 3.50 -2.32
CA MET A 62 18.59 2.57 -1.45
C MET A 62 17.48 1.82 -2.21
N THR A 63 16.69 2.54 -3.02
CA THR A 63 15.65 1.95 -3.85
C THR A 63 16.25 1.04 -4.93
N ALA A 64 17.30 1.47 -5.62
CA ALA A 64 17.95 0.67 -6.65
C ALA A 64 18.51 -0.64 -6.07
N LEU A 65 19.10 -0.59 -4.86
CA LEU A 65 19.56 -1.80 -4.14
C LEU A 65 18.42 -2.73 -3.79
N ALA A 66 17.29 -2.21 -3.28
CA ALA A 66 16.10 -2.99 -2.95
C ALA A 66 15.45 -3.62 -4.19
N LEU A 67 15.66 -3.04 -5.37
CA LEU A 67 15.22 -3.54 -6.67
C LEU A 67 16.30 -4.37 -7.38
N ASN A 68 17.33 -4.81 -6.66
CA ASN A 68 18.41 -5.66 -7.19
C ASN A 68 19.21 -5.02 -8.34
N CYS A 69 19.23 -3.70 -8.45
CA CYS A 69 20.03 -3.01 -9.45
C CYS A 69 21.52 -2.99 -9.09
N THR A 70 22.35 -2.95 -10.13
CA THR A 70 23.76 -2.59 -9.98
C THR A 70 23.88 -1.08 -9.85
N ILE A 71 24.57 -0.60 -8.81
CA ILE A 71 24.85 0.82 -8.62
C ILE A 71 26.06 1.23 -9.45
N SER A 72 25.91 2.31 -10.23
CA SER A 72 26.98 2.88 -11.03
C SER A 72 28.02 3.57 -10.15
N ASP A 73 29.33 3.36 -10.42
CA ASP A 73 30.43 4.06 -9.72
C ASP A 73 30.49 5.55 -10.11
N TYR A 74 29.95 5.87 -11.27
CA TYR A 74 29.89 7.21 -11.86
C TYR A 74 28.48 7.50 -12.33
N THR A 75 27.97 8.67 -11.99
CA THR A 75 26.68 9.17 -12.48
C THR A 75 26.76 10.68 -12.75
N LYS A 76 25.92 11.16 -13.65
CA LYS A 76 25.83 12.58 -14.01
C LYS A 76 24.39 12.97 -14.26
N PHE A 77 24.14 14.26 -14.20
CA PHE A 77 22.86 14.85 -14.59
C PHE A 77 22.95 15.42 -16.00
N ASP A 78 21.82 15.35 -16.71
CA ASP A 78 21.65 15.84 -18.06
C ASP A 78 20.45 16.79 -18.13
N ARG A 79 20.49 17.75 -19.07
CA ARG A 79 19.33 18.59 -19.40
C ARG A 79 18.47 17.86 -20.42
N LYS A 80 17.20 17.64 -20.05
CA LYS A 80 16.13 17.14 -20.94
C LYS A 80 15.37 18.33 -21.46
N ASN A 81 15.61 18.71 -22.71
CA ASN A 81 15.09 19.95 -23.27
C ASN A 81 13.74 19.73 -23.95
N TYR A 82 12.70 20.35 -23.44
CA TYR A 82 11.41 20.44 -24.08
C TYR A 82 10.66 21.71 -23.62
N PRO A 83 10.05 22.48 -24.53
CA PRO A 83 9.34 23.70 -24.16
C PRO A 83 7.96 23.35 -23.62
N TYR A 84 7.76 23.53 -22.31
CA TYR A 84 6.45 23.39 -21.69
C TYR A 84 6.26 24.42 -20.56
N PRO A 85 5.04 24.94 -20.33
CA PRO A 85 4.80 26.02 -19.36
C PRO A 85 5.16 25.70 -17.90
N ASP A 86 5.23 24.43 -17.52
CA ASP A 86 5.59 23.97 -16.17
C ASP A 86 7.10 23.83 -15.95
N LEU A 87 7.91 24.07 -16.97
CA LEU A 87 9.37 24.06 -16.90
C LEU A 87 9.92 25.49 -16.78
N MET A 88 10.20 25.91 -15.56
CA MET A 88 10.68 27.27 -15.28
C MET A 88 11.99 27.60 -16.00
N LYS A 89 12.88 26.62 -16.15
CA LYS A 89 14.17 26.73 -16.84
C LYS A 89 14.08 26.48 -18.35
N GLY A 90 12.96 26.01 -18.85
CA GLY A 90 12.81 25.51 -20.23
C GLY A 90 13.36 24.09 -20.46
N TYR A 91 13.88 23.44 -19.41
CA TYR A 91 14.36 22.07 -19.43
C TYR A 91 14.15 21.43 -18.06
N GLN A 92 14.16 20.10 -18.01
CA GLN A 92 14.16 19.30 -16.78
C GLN A 92 15.56 18.72 -16.57
N ILE A 93 16.10 18.78 -15.34
CA ILE A 93 17.33 18.09 -14.99
C ILE A 93 16.97 16.64 -14.63
N SER A 94 17.59 15.69 -15.32
CA SER A 94 17.36 14.25 -15.21
C SER A 94 18.67 13.48 -15.38
N GLN A 95 18.64 12.16 -15.51
CA GLN A 95 19.78 11.31 -15.83
C GLN A 95 19.45 10.47 -17.07
N TYR A 96 20.29 10.50 -18.08
CA TYR A 96 20.02 9.81 -19.35
C TYR A 96 20.88 8.55 -19.53
N ASP A 97 22.20 8.71 -19.81
CA ASP A 97 23.12 7.62 -20.13
C ASP A 97 23.88 7.05 -18.92
N ALA A 98 23.92 7.80 -17.81
CA ALA A 98 24.62 7.43 -16.59
C ALA A 98 23.67 7.45 -15.36
N PRO A 99 22.60 6.63 -15.33
CA PRO A 99 21.69 6.57 -14.19
C PRO A 99 22.37 5.93 -12.97
N ILE A 100 21.82 6.18 -11.77
CA ILE A 100 22.32 5.65 -10.50
C ILE A 100 22.24 4.13 -10.47
N GLY A 101 21.09 3.54 -10.83
CA GLY A 101 20.87 2.09 -10.81
C GLY A 101 20.59 1.54 -12.20
N LYS A 102 21.16 0.36 -12.52
CA LYS A 102 20.99 -0.34 -13.81
C LYS A 102 20.71 -1.83 -13.60
N GLY A 103 19.87 -2.41 -14.47
CA GLY A 103 19.76 -3.85 -14.65
C GLY A 103 19.26 -4.59 -13.40
N GLY A 104 18.14 -4.15 -12.82
CA GLY A 104 17.53 -4.80 -11.67
C GLY A 104 16.34 -5.69 -12.01
N TRP A 105 15.62 -6.12 -10.98
CA TRP A 105 14.38 -6.87 -11.14
C TRP A 105 13.49 -6.78 -9.91
N LEU A 106 12.20 -7.10 -10.11
CA LEU A 106 11.21 -7.28 -9.07
C LEU A 106 10.41 -8.56 -9.35
N ASP A 107 10.35 -9.47 -8.39
CA ASP A 107 9.51 -10.66 -8.52
C ASP A 107 8.05 -10.32 -8.20
N ILE A 108 7.11 -10.79 -9.02
CA ILE A 108 5.67 -10.71 -8.76
C ILE A 108 5.11 -12.12 -8.65
N GLU A 109 3.94 -12.27 -8.03
CA GLU A 109 3.24 -13.54 -7.94
C GLU A 109 1.79 -13.37 -8.41
N VAL A 110 1.42 -14.08 -9.47
CA VAL A 110 0.07 -14.08 -10.03
C VAL A 110 -0.36 -15.53 -10.25
N ASP A 111 -1.54 -15.91 -9.75
CA ASP A 111 -2.08 -17.27 -9.83
C ASP A 111 -1.11 -18.35 -9.30
N GLY A 112 -0.39 -18.04 -8.21
CA GLY A 112 0.59 -18.93 -7.58
C GLY A 112 1.89 -19.12 -8.38
N LYS A 113 2.09 -18.34 -9.45
CA LYS A 113 3.31 -18.39 -10.27
C LYS A 113 4.16 -17.14 -9.99
N LYS A 114 5.40 -17.37 -9.58
CA LYS A 114 6.40 -16.31 -9.48
C LYS A 114 6.93 -15.94 -10.86
N ARG A 115 7.06 -14.64 -11.09
CA ARG A 115 7.60 -14.09 -12.33
C ARG A 115 8.53 -12.92 -12.03
N LYS A 116 9.71 -12.98 -12.60
CA LYS A 116 10.71 -11.91 -12.53
C LYS A 116 10.42 -10.87 -13.60
N ILE A 117 10.26 -9.61 -13.20
CA ILE A 117 10.08 -8.47 -14.08
C ILE A 117 11.36 -7.64 -14.03
N ALA A 118 12.01 -7.50 -15.16
CA ALA A 118 13.28 -6.78 -15.24
C ALA A 118 13.07 -5.26 -15.16
N ILE A 119 14.06 -4.58 -14.57
CA ILE A 119 14.12 -3.14 -14.43
C ILE A 119 15.36 -2.66 -15.21
N THR A 120 15.13 -1.81 -16.19
CA THR A 120 16.17 -1.23 -17.02
C THR A 120 17.05 -0.31 -16.21
N ARG A 121 16.44 0.64 -15.47
CA ARG A 121 17.15 1.65 -14.69
C ARG A 121 16.30 2.26 -13.57
N VAL A 122 17.00 2.79 -12.59
CA VAL A 122 16.47 3.70 -11.56
C VAL A 122 17.30 4.96 -11.61
N HIS A 123 16.66 6.09 -11.83
CA HIS A 123 17.37 7.37 -11.94
C HIS A 123 16.65 8.50 -11.23
N LEU A 124 17.37 9.58 -11.00
CA LEU A 124 16.95 10.75 -10.25
C LEU A 124 16.72 11.93 -11.19
N GLU A 125 15.63 12.65 -10.96
CA GLU A 125 15.27 13.86 -11.68
C GLU A 125 14.54 14.85 -10.75
N GLU A 126 14.14 15.99 -11.28
CA GLU A 126 13.29 16.94 -10.57
C GLU A 126 11.86 16.90 -11.09
N ASP A 127 10.88 17.11 -10.20
CA ASP A 127 9.50 17.34 -10.61
C ASP A 127 9.33 18.77 -11.16
N VAL A 128 8.31 18.93 -11.97
CA VAL A 128 7.98 20.20 -12.66
C VAL A 128 6.87 20.94 -11.93
N ALA A 129 6.58 22.19 -12.33
CA ALA A 129 5.50 22.98 -11.75
C ALA A 129 4.12 22.35 -12.01
N LYS A 130 3.11 22.78 -11.26
CA LYS A 130 1.71 22.32 -11.43
C LYS A 130 0.95 23.32 -12.28
N LEU A 131 0.30 22.82 -13.34
CA LEU A 131 -0.62 23.60 -14.17
C LEU A 131 -2.06 23.42 -13.69
N LEU A 132 -2.75 24.52 -13.50
CA LEU A 132 -4.15 24.59 -13.09
C LEU A 132 -4.95 25.25 -14.22
N HIS A 133 -5.61 24.44 -15.03
CA HIS A 133 -6.45 24.93 -16.14
C HIS A 133 -7.72 25.57 -15.59
N ARG A 134 -8.10 26.70 -16.13
CA ARG A 134 -9.27 27.50 -15.76
C ARG A 134 -9.94 28.05 -17.00
N THR A 135 -11.24 28.28 -16.88
CA THR A 135 -12.02 29.03 -17.87
C THR A 135 -12.45 30.36 -17.24
N GLY A 136 -12.12 31.44 -17.84
CA GLY A 136 -12.51 32.78 -17.42
C GLY A 136 -14.01 33.03 -17.52
N THR A 137 -14.50 34.10 -16.94
CA THR A 137 -15.92 34.53 -17.03
C THR A 137 -16.30 34.95 -18.45
N ASP A 138 -15.32 35.28 -19.29
CA ASP A 138 -15.42 35.60 -20.73
C ASP A 138 -15.35 34.35 -21.62
N GLY A 139 -15.15 33.14 -21.04
CA GLY A 139 -15.01 31.88 -21.75
C GLY A 139 -13.58 31.60 -22.25
N GLU A 140 -12.62 32.48 -22.01
CA GLU A 140 -11.23 32.23 -22.36
C GLU A 140 -10.59 31.17 -21.44
N GLU A 141 -9.86 30.23 -22.03
CA GLU A 141 -9.11 29.22 -21.33
C GLU A 141 -7.71 29.74 -20.97
N TYR A 142 -7.32 29.60 -19.71
CA TYR A 142 -5.98 29.95 -19.25
C TYR A 142 -5.46 28.92 -18.23
N SER A 143 -4.15 28.95 -18.01
CA SER A 143 -3.50 28.09 -17.01
C SER A 143 -2.76 28.93 -15.99
N LEU A 144 -3.03 28.65 -14.71
CA LEU A 144 -2.21 29.14 -13.60
C LEU A 144 -1.06 28.18 -13.40
N VAL A 145 0.11 28.74 -13.06
CA VAL A 145 1.33 27.95 -12.79
C VAL A 145 1.67 28.07 -11.31
N ASP A 146 1.66 26.92 -10.61
CA ASP A 146 2.14 26.82 -9.24
C ASP A 146 3.51 26.15 -9.22
N VAL A 147 4.52 26.93 -8.90
CA VAL A 147 5.94 26.52 -8.90
C VAL A 147 6.36 25.81 -7.60
N ASN A 148 5.50 25.70 -6.61
CA ASN A 148 5.82 25.03 -5.35
C ASN A 148 6.36 23.61 -5.56
N ARG A 149 5.80 22.85 -6.52
CA ARG A 149 6.26 21.51 -6.84
C ARG A 149 7.56 21.46 -7.65
N SER A 150 7.88 22.49 -8.41
CA SER A 150 9.09 22.53 -9.25
C SER A 150 10.35 22.31 -8.42
N GLY A 151 11.19 21.37 -8.83
CA GLY A 151 12.40 21.00 -8.12
C GLY A 151 12.23 20.01 -6.96
N VAL A 152 11.03 19.51 -6.69
CA VAL A 152 10.84 18.39 -5.74
C VAL A 152 11.57 17.17 -6.30
N PRO A 153 12.38 16.44 -5.47
CA PRO A 153 13.11 15.28 -5.96
C PRO A 153 12.15 14.20 -6.46
N LEU A 154 12.38 13.73 -7.66
CA LEU A 154 11.59 12.72 -8.36
C LEU A 154 12.50 11.59 -8.80
N MET A 155 12.11 10.37 -8.48
CA MET A 155 12.80 9.16 -8.91
C MET A 155 11.97 8.47 -9.98
N GLU A 156 12.62 8.13 -11.11
CA GLU A 156 11.98 7.33 -12.16
C GLU A 156 12.53 5.91 -12.17
N ILE A 157 11.62 4.93 -12.20
CA ILE A 157 11.88 3.50 -12.26
C ILE A 157 11.33 2.98 -13.58
N VAL A 158 12.21 2.58 -14.49
CA VAL A 158 11.84 2.10 -15.83
C VAL A 158 11.92 0.58 -15.86
N GLY A 159 10.76 -0.06 -16.06
CA GLY A 159 10.63 -1.51 -16.21
C GLY A 159 10.78 -1.94 -17.69
N GLU A 160 11.27 -3.18 -17.89
CA GLU A 160 11.24 -3.84 -19.19
C GLU A 160 9.80 -4.24 -19.57
N PRO A 161 9.50 -4.43 -20.86
CA PRO A 161 8.16 -4.83 -21.32
C PRO A 161 7.88 -6.33 -21.06
N ASP A 162 8.03 -6.74 -19.81
CA ASP A 162 7.93 -8.13 -19.37
C ASP A 162 6.55 -8.54 -18.88
N LEU A 163 5.68 -7.57 -18.54
CA LEU A 163 4.35 -7.85 -18.05
C LEU A 163 3.42 -8.31 -19.19
N ARG A 164 2.54 -9.28 -18.89
CA ARG A 164 1.68 -9.94 -19.88
C ARG A 164 0.19 -9.77 -19.62
N SER A 165 -0.18 -9.22 -18.48
CA SER A 165 -1.58 -8.97 -18.13
C SER A 165 -1.77 -7.70 -17.30
N PRO A 166 -2.99 -7.11 -17.29
CA PRO A 166 -3.32 -6.01 -16.38
C PRO A 166 -3.13 -6.37 -14.90
N GLU A 167 -3.35 -7.64 -14.54
CA GLU A 167 -3.16 -8.12 -13.16
C GLU A 167 -1.67 -8.14 -12.78
N GLU A 168 -0.79 -8.59 -13.68
CA GLU A 168 0.66 -8.50 -13.46
C GLU A 168 1.11 -7.06 -13.27
N ALA A 169 0.59 -6.11 -14.05
CA ALA A 169 0.89 -4.68 -13.89
C ALA A 169 0.43 -4.15 -12.53
N ARG A 170 -0.75 -4.54 -12.07
CA ARG A 170 -1.28 -4.16 -10.75
C ARG A 170 -0.44 -4.73 -9.62
N GLN A 171 -0.04 -6.00 -9.69
CA GLN A 171 0.82 -6.64 -8.69
C GLN A 171 2.21 -6.00 -8.63
N TYR A 172 2.80 -5.71 -9.79
CA TYR A 172 4.08 -5.00 -9.88
C TYR A 172 4.03 -3.65 -9.16
N LEU A 173 3.01 -2.83 -9.46
CA LEU A 173 2.85 -1.50 -8.84
C LEU A 173 2.60 -1.58 -7.34
N ASN A 174 1.75 -2.51 -6.88
CA ASN A 174 1.50 -2.71 -5.46
C ASN A 174 2.77 -3.08 -4.71
N LYS A 175 3.56 -4.01 -5.26
CA LYS A 175 4.82 -4.45 -4.65
C LYS A 175 5.86 -3.34 -4.64
N LEU A 176 6.00 -2.62 -5.76
CA LEU A 176 6.92 -1.48 -5.85
C LEU A 176 6.57 -0.41 -4.82
N ARG A 177 5.28 -0.03 -4.73
CA ARG A 177 4.79 0.91 -3.73
C ARG A 177 5.14 0.47 -2.31
N SER A 178 4.87 -0.80 -1.98
CA SER A 178 5.17 -1.35 -0.65
C SER A 178 6.66 -1.25 -0.33
N ILE A 179 7.55 -1.56 -1.27
CA ILE A 179 9.00 -1.41 -1.10
C ILE A 179 9.35 0.04 -0.80
N LEU A 180 8.86 1.01 -1.59
CA LEU A 180 9.15 2.43 -1.38
C LEU A 180 8.68 2.94 -0.01
N GLN A 181 7.52 2.47 0.45
CA GLN A 181 6.99 2.79 1.77
C GLN A 181 7.82 2.15 2.89
N TYR A 182 8.23 0.90 2.75
CA TYR A 182 9.09 0.21 3.72
C TYR A 182 10.46 0.88 3.85
N LEU A 183 11.03 1.33 2.73
CA LEU A 183 12.26 2.11 2.72
C LEU A 183 12.09 3.50 3.34
N GLY A 184 10.86 4.00 3.49
CA GLY A 184 10.58 5.35 3.95
C GLY A 184 11.01 6.44 2.95
N VAL A 185 11.11 6.09 1.66
CA VAL A 185 11.61 7.02 0.62
C VAL A 185 10.51 7.77 -0.11
N SER A 186 9.28 7.23 -0.13
CA SER A 186 8.10 7.86 -0.77
C SER A 186 6.82 7.46 -0.06
N THR A 187 5.79 8.32 -0.07
CA THR A 187 4.43 7.97 0.40
C THR A 187 3.75 6.96 -0.53
N GLY A 188 4.15 6.90 -1.80
CA GLY A 188 3.58 6.01 -2.80
C GLY A 188 2.10 6.28 -3.08
N ASN A 189 1.62 7.54 -2.91
CA ASN A 189 0.22 7.89 -3.08
C ASN A 189 -0.05 8.40 -4.50
N MET A 190 -0.84 7.65 -5.30
CA MET A 190 -1.20 8.04 -6.66
C MET A 190 -2.23 9.20 -6.69
N GLU A 191 -3.14 9.24 -5.73
CA GLU A 191 -4.20 10.26 -5.68
C GLU A 191 -3.63 11.66 -5.40
N GLU A 192 -2.56 11.73 -4.62
CA GLU A 192 -1.82 12.96 -4.33
C GLU A 192 -0.76 13.28 -5.40
N GLY A 193 -0.52 12.36 -6.33
CA GLY A 193 0.48 12.51 -7.40
C GLY A 193 1.93 12.29 -6.95
N SER A 194 2.16 11.80 -5.73
CA SER A 194 3.50 11.42 -5.26
C SER A 194 3.99 10.08 -5.85
N PHE A 195 3.09 9.31 -6.45
CA PHE A 195 3.37 8.11 -7.23
C PHE A 195 2.58 8.18 -8.54
N ARG A 196 3.26 8.14 -9.66
CA ARG A 196 2.66 8.21 -11.00
C ARG A 196 3.15 7.04 -11.83
N CYS A 197 2.33 6.58 -12.76
CA CYS A 197 2.67 5.49 -13.65
C CYS A 197 2.24 5.83 -15.08
N ASP A 198 3.17 5.76 -16.01
CA ASP A 198 2.92 5.73 -17.44
C ASP A 198 3.07 4.27 -17.91
N ALA A 199 2.13 3.78 -18.69
CA ALA A 199 2.13 2.42 -19.17
C ALA A 199 2.28 2.37 -20.69
N ASN A 200 3.23 1.58 -21.16
CA ASN A 200 3.39 1.26 -22.57
C ASN A 200 2.78 -0.11 -22.84
N ILE A 201 1.81 -0.21 -23.74
CA ILE A 201 1.12 -1.45 -24.06
C ILE A 201 1.12 -1.73 -25.57
N SER A 202 1.38 -2.95 -25.93
CA SER A 202 1.22 -3.47 -27.29
C SER A 202 0.67 -4.90 -27.29
N ILE A 203 0.23 -5.39 -28.44
CA ILE A 203 -0.11 -6.80 -28.66
C ILE A 203 0.78 -7.37 -29.76
N ARG A 204 1.06 -8.68 -29.65
CA ARG A 204 1.71 -9.44 -30.73
C ARG A 204 1.04 -10.81 -30.89
N PRO A 205 1.10 -11.41 -32.08
CA PRO A 205 0.68 -12.81 -32.24
C PRO A 205 1.47 -13.72 -31.31
N GLU A 206 0.80 -14.69 -30.70
CA GLU A 206 1.44 -15.66 -29.81
C GLU A 206 2.57 -16.40 -30.55
N GLY A 207 3.75 -16.49 -29.91
CA GLY A 207 4.95 -17.08 -30.52
C GLY A 207 5.78 -16.13 -31.40
N SER A 208 5.32 -14.89 -31.63
CA SER A 208 6.11 -13.87 -32.36
C SER A 208 7.13 -13.20 -31.45
N SER A 209 8.35 -12.99 -31.94
CA SER A 209 9.35 -12.15 -31.26
C SER A 209 9.21 -10.66 -31.55
N ASN A 210 8.49 -10.28 -32.61
CA ASN A 210 8.36 -8.89 -33.04
C ASN A 210 7.32 -8.16 -32.16
N LEU A 211 7.72 -7.04 -31.57
CA LEU A 211 6.81 -6.15 -30.84
C LEU A 211 5.92 -5.39 -31.82
N GLY A 212 4.64 -5.27 -31.51
CA GLY A 212 3.72 -4.39 -32.22
C GLY A 212 3.95 -2.90 -31.87
N PRO A 213 3.26 -1.96 -32.58
CA PRO A 213 3.28 -0.56 -32.23
C PRO A 213 2.84 -0.35 -30.79
N LYS A 214 3.64 0.38 -30.01
CA LYS A 214 3.32 0.66 -28.61
C LYS A 214 2.36 1.82 -28.48
N VAL A 215 1.42 1.70 -27.55
CA VAL A 215 0.55 2.79 -27.11
C VAL A 215 0.96 3.17 -25.70
N GLU A 216 1.28 4.43 -25.49
CA GLU A 216 1.56 5.00 -24.18
C GLU A 216 0.25 5.47 -23.55
N VAL A 217 -0.08 4.95 -22.36
CA VAL A 217 -1.29 5.33 -21.63
C VAL A 217 -0.92 6.15 -20.42
N LYS A 218 -1.53 7.33 -20.31
CA LYS A 218 -1.30 8.32 -19.25
C LYS A 218 -2.59 8.64 -18.48
N ASN A 219 -2.47 9.47 -17.43
CA ASN A 219 -3.58 9.97 -16.60
C ASN A 219 -4.32 8.87 -15.83
N MET A 220 -3.58 7.93 -15.28
CA MET A 220 -4.09 6.88 -14.42
C MET A 220 -3.79 7.23 -12.96
N ASN A 221 -4.82 7.61 -12.20
CA ASN A 221 -4.67 8.16 -10.84
C ASN A 221 -4.84 7.11 -9.72
N SER A 222 -4.99 5.84 -10.07
CA SER A 222 -5.10 4.73 -9.11
C SER A 222 -4.63 3.42 -9.74
N PHE A 223 -4.26 2.44 -8.92
CA PHE A 223 -3.90 1.10 -9.41
C PHE A 223 -5.07 0.41 -10.10
N ARG A 224 -6.31 0.73 -9.69
CA ARG A 224 -7.53 0.29 -10.36
C ARG A 224 -7.62 0.89 -11.76
N ALA A 225 -7.34 2.18 -11.90
CA ALA A 225 -7.33 2.86 -13.19
C ALA A 225 -6.26 2.27 -14.13
N VAL A 226 -5.06 1.94 -13.61
CA VAL A 226 -4.03 1.25 -14.41
C VAL A 226 -4.54 -0.10 -14.92
N TYR A 227 -5.10 -0.93 -14.04
CA TYR A 227 -5.67 -2.22 -14.43
C TYR A 227 -6.73 -2.05 -15.53
N GLN A 228 -7.70 -1.16 -15.31
CA GLN A 228 -8.81 -0.93 -16.24
C GLN A 228 -8.35 -0.36 -17.59
N ALA A 229 -7.39 0.56 -17.57
CA ALA A 229 -6.83 1.14 -18.76
C ALA A 229 -6.07 0.11 -19.61
N MET A 230 -5.26 -0.75 -18.97
CA MET A 230 -4.54 -1.82 -19.66
C MET A 230 -5.48 -2.89 -20.22
N ASP A 231 -6.52 -3.26 -19.48
CA ASP A 231 -7.52 -4.22 -19.94
C ASP A 231 -8.33 -3.66 -21.13
N TYR A 232 -8.77 -2.41 -21.04
CA TYR A 232 -9.45 -1.73 -22.15
C TYR A 232 -8.55 -1.67 -23.39
N GLU A 233 -7.31 -1.24 -23.23
CA GLU A 233 -6.39 -1.01 -24.34
C GLU A 233 -6.00 -2.33 -25.01
N ALA A 234 -5.76 -3.40 -24.24
CA ALA A 234 -5.51 -4.74 -24.79
C ALA A 234 -6.70 -5.23 -25.65
N ARG A 235 -7.93 -5.01 -25.18
CA ARG A 235 -9.15 -5.38 -25.94
C ARG A 235 -9.31 -4.51 -27.20
N ARG A 236 -9.07 -3.19 -27.08
CA ARG A 236 -9.14 -2.25 -28.20
C ARG A 236 -8.18 -2.64 -29.32
N GLN A 237 -6.92 -2.95 -28.97
CA GLN A 237 -5.89 -3.31 -29.94
C GLN A 237 -6.22 -4.66 -30.63
N ARG A 238 -6.66 -5.68 -29.87
CA ARG A 238 -7.10 -6.97 -30.44
C ARG A 238 -8.27 -6.79 -31.41
N LYS A 239 -9.27 -5.97 -31.05
CA LYS A 239 -10.40 -5.65 -31.92
C LYS A 239 -9.95 -4.93 -33.19
N ALA A 240 -9.12 -3.90 -33.09
CA ALA A 240 -8.58 -3.19 -34.25
C ALA A 240 -7.84 -4.11 -35.19
N TYR A 241 -7.02 -5.01 -34.65
CA TYR A 241 -6.30 -6.01 -35.45
C TYR A 241 -7.27 -6.99 -36.16
N SER A 242 -8.30 -7.49 -35.47
CA SER A 242 -9.30 -8.39 -36.06
C SER A 242 -10.12 -7.73 -37.16
N GLU A 243 -10.31 -6.41 -37.08
CA GLU A 243 -10.98 -5.58 -38.11
C GLU A 243 -10.04 -5.15 -39.24
N GLY A 244 -8.79 -5.58 -39.26
CA GLY A 244 -7.80 -5.19 -40.27
C GLY A 244 -7.34 -3.74 -40.17
N LYS A 245 -7.62 -3.06 -39.08
CA LYS A 245 -7.18 -1.68 -38.81
C LYS A 245 -5.71 -1.64 -38.43
N LYS A 246 -4.96 -0.72 -39.03
CA LYS A 246 -3.55 -0.52 -38.69
C LYS A 246 -3.44 0.11 -37.30
N LEU A 247 -2.71 -0.55 -36.39
CA LEU A 247 -2.30 0.03 -35.13
C LEU A 247 -1.12 0.98 -35.40
N VAL A 248 -1.12 2.12 -34.70
CA VAL A 248 -0.06 3.12 -34.79
C VAL A 248 0.49 3.43 -33.41
N GLN A 249 1.72 3.91 -33.34
CA GLN A 249 2.30 4.40 -32.11
C GLN A 249 1.66 5.74 -31.74
N GLU A 250 1.01 5.80 -30.58
CA GLU A 250 0.29 6.98 -30.13
C GLU A 250 0.34 7.10 -28.60
N THR A 251 0.08 8.31 -28.07
CA THR A 251 -0.18 8.56 -26.64
C THR A 251 -1.69 8.71 -26.44
N ARG A 252 -2.23 7.99 -25.44
CA ARG A 252 -3.65 8.02 -25.07
C ARG A 252 -3.79 8.35 -23.60
N GLY A 253 -4.84 9.09 -23.24
CA GLY A 253 -5.21 9.38 -21.85
C GLY A 253 -6.35 8.48 -21.38
N TRP A 254 -6.25 7.94 -20.18
CA TRP A 254 -7.37 7.27 -19.54
C TRP A 254 -8.42 8.30 -19.10
N VAL A 255 -9.68 8.05 -19.40
CA VAL A 255 -10.83 8.85 -18.97
C VAL A 255 -11.73 7.95 -18.12
N GLU A 256 -11.62 8.10 -16.81
CA GLU A 256 -12.24 7.20 -15.84
C GLU A 256 -13.77 7.18 -15.96
N GLU A 257 -14.40 8.35 -16.07
CA GLU A 257 -15.86 8.50 -16.24
C GLU A 257 -16.40 7.75 -17.48
N LYS A 258 -15.59 7.63 -18.54
CA LYS A 258 -15.95 6.96 -19.77
C LYS A 258 -15.49 5.51 -19.84
N GLY A 259 -14.66 5.07 -18.90
CA GLY A 259 -14.05 3.75 -18.89
C GLY A 259 -13.26 3.42 -20.16
N LYS A 260 -12.60 4.40 -20.78
CA LYS A 260 -11.87 4.24 -22.04
C LYS A 260 -10.65 5.14 -22.17
N THR A 261 -9.72 4.73 -23.03
CA THR A 261 -8.62 5.59 -23.45
C THR A 261 -9.05 6.49 -24.61
N VAL A 262 -8.53 7.72 -24.65
CA VAL A 262 -8.76 8.69 -25.72
C VAL A 262 -7.41 9.14 -26.28
N ALA A 263 -7.27 9.18 -27.60
CA ALA A 263 -6.05 9.65 -28.25
C ALA A 263 -5.79 11.12 -27.85
N GLN A 264 -4.59 11.41 -27.41
CA GLN A 264 -4.14 12.76 -27.06
C GLN A 264 -3.32 13.37 -28.19
N ARG A 265 -2.39 12.60 -28.75
CA ARG A 265 -1.57 12.99 -29.89
C ARG A 265 -1.05 11.75 -30.63
N SER A 266 -0.78 11.87 -31.92
CA SER A 266 0.02 10.89 -32.65
C SER A 266 1.49 11.19 -32.44
N LYS A 267 2.30 10.18 -32.12
CA LYS A 267 3.77 10.27 -32.14
C LYS A 267 4.27 9.92 -33.53
N GLU A 268 4.20 10.85 -34.47
CA GLU A 268 4.85 10.66 -35.78
C GLU A 268 6.39 10.72 -35.64
N TYR A 269 6.89 11.47 -34.65
CA TYR A 269 8.31 11.56 -34.34
C TYR A 269 8.53 11.41 -32.84
N ALA A 270 9.53 10.63 -32.45
CA ALA A 270 10.04 10.64 -31.08
C ALA A 270 10.51 12.06 -30.75
N HIS A 271 10.12 12.62 -29.60
CA HIS A 271 10.67 13.90 -29.18
C HIS A 271 12.17 13.73 -29.00
N ASP A 272 12.95 14.44 -29.81
CA ASP A 272 14.37 14.64 -29.55
C ASP A 272 14.51 15.64 -28.41
N TYR A 273 14.75 15.12 -27.20
CA TYR A 273 14.97 15.95 -26.01
C TYR A 273 16.34 16.60 -25.99
N ARG A 274 17.19 16.35 -26.98
CA ARG A 274 18.54 16.96 -27.11
C ARG A 274 19.28 16.92 -25.77
N TYR A 275 19.37 15.73 -25.19
CA TYR A 275 20.10 15.54 -23.93
C TYR A 275 21.56 16.01 -24.08
N PHE A 276 22.01 16.76 -23.08
CA PHE A 276 23.42 17.06 -22.89
C PHE A 276 23.74 17.22 -21.40
N PRO A 277 24.99 16.99 -20.95
CA PRO A 277 25.36 17.10 -19.54
C PRO A 277 24.98 18.47 -18.96
N GLU A 278 24.41 18.46 -17.73
CA GLU A 278 24.13 19.68 -16.98
C GLU A 278 25.47 20.32 -16.54
N PRO A 279 25.87 21.47 -17.11
CA PRO A 279 27.18 22.02 -16.88
C PRO A 279 27.38 22.58 -15.46
N ASP A 280 26.28 22.91 -14.77
CA ASP A 280 26.34 23.49 -13.43
C ASP A 280 26.38 22.44 -12.32
N LEU A 281 26.26 21.14 -12.66
CA LEU A 281 26.33 20.02 -11.73
C LEU A 281 27.55 19.15 -12.03
N PRO A 282 28.53 19.03 -11.10
CA PRO A 282 29.60 18.10 -11.28
C PRO A 282 29.11 16.66 -11.26
N PRO A 283 29.72 15.75 -12.03
CA PRO A 283 29.43 14.32 -11.90
C PRO A 283 29.66 13.82 -10.48
N LEU A 284 28.87 12.80 -10.10
CA LEU A 284 29.00 12.15 -8.80
C LEU A 284 29.78 10.85 -8.93
N MET A 285 30.79 10.70 -8.09
CA MET A 285 31.50 9.45 -7.87
C MET A 285 30.84 8.74 -6.66
N ILE A 286 30.30 7.55 -6.88
CA ILE A 286 29.62 6.76 -5.85
C ILE A 286 30.58 5.66 -5.42
N SER A 287 31.20 5.81 -4.23
CA SER A 287 32.13 4.81 -3.73
C SER A 287 31.41 3.54 -3.25
N ARG A 288 32.10 2.42 -3.27
CA ARG A 288 31.57 1.14 -2.77
C ARG A 288 31.27 1.19 -1.28
N GLU A 289 32.09 1.90 -0.51
CA GLU A 289 31.90 2.11 0.91
C GLU A 289 30.59 2.83 1.18
N TRP A 290 30.30 3.90 0.44
CA TRP A 290 29.04 4.63 0.57
C TRP A 290 27.81 3.77 0.20
N VAL A 291 27.94 2.93 -0.85
CA VAL A 291 26.89 1.97 -1.22
C VAL A 291 26.62 0.98 -0.08
N GLU A 292 27.68 0.43 0.56
CA GLU A 292 27.51 -0.51 1.66
C GLU A 292 26.96 0.16 2.94
N GLU A 293 27.33 1.40 3.22
CA GLU A 293 26.71 2.20 4.29
C GLU A 293 25.19 2.39 4.07
N ILE A 294 24.77 2.60 2.82
CA ILE A 294 23.35 2.71 2.47
C ILE A 294 22.67 1.36 2.54
N ARG A 295 23.31 0.29 2.05
CA ARG A 295 22.81 -1.08 2.11
C ARG A 295 22.51 -1.50 3.56
N ALA A 296 23.37 -1.16 4.49
CA ALA A 296 23.21 -1.47 5.91
C ALA A 296 21.99 -0.76 6.55
N LYS A 297 21.46 0.30 5.93
CA LYS A 297 20.27 1.04 6.38
C LYS A 297 18.97 0.51 5.78
N ILE A 298 19.02 -0.41 4.83
CA ILE A 298 17.83 -0.99 4.21
C ILE A 298 17.12 -1.87 5.26
N PRO A 299 15.85 -1.58 5.60
CA PRO A 299 15.11 -2.44 6.51
C PRO A 299 14.77 -3.78 5.85
N GLU A 300 14.34 -4.75 6.65
CA GLU A 300 13.78 -5.99 6.11
C GLU A 300 12.62 -5.67 5.16
N LEU A 301 12.69 -6.17 3.92
CA LEU A 301 11.71 -5.87 2.88
C LEU A 301 10.40 -6.67 3.10
N PRO A 302 9.27 -6.20 2.53
CA PRO A 302 7.95 -6.81 2.79
C PRO A 302 7.88 -8.31 2.53
N GLU A 303 8.56 -8.80 1.50
CA GLU A 303 8.53 -10.22 1.11
C GLU A 303 9.34 -11.10 2.07
N ASP A 304 10.51 -10.63 2.46
CA ASP A 304 11.36 -11.33 3.43
C ASP A 304 10.67 -11.37 4.79
N ARG A 305 10.09 -10.26 5.22
CA ARG A 305 9.32 -10.15 6.46
C ARG A 305 8.08 -11.07 6.44
N ARG A 306 7.37 -11.14 5.32
CA ARG A 306 6.25 -12.08 5.14
C ARG A 306 6.73 -13.52 5.29
N GLY A 307 7.83 -13.88 4.61
CA GLY A 307 8.43 -15.22 4.74
C GLY A 307 8.81 -15.53 6.17
N ARG A 308 9.42 -14.59 6.88
CA ARG A 308 9.77 -14.72 8.28
C ARG A 308 8.54 -14.86 9.18
N PHE A 309 7.48 -14.08 8.96
CA PHE A 309 6.23 -14.22 9.72
C PHE A 309 5.59 -15.60 9.57
N MET A 310 5.67 -16.19 8.39
CA MET A 310 5.19 -17.55 8.16
C MET A 310 6.05 -18.62 8.88
N THR A 311 7.37 -18.45 8.88
CA THR A 311 8.29 -19.46 9.46
C THR A 311 8.47 -19.30 10.96
N GLU A 312 8.61 -18.07 11.45
CA GLU A 312 8.91 -17.76 12.85
C GLU A 312 7.66 -17.77 13.74
N TYR A 313 6.55 -17.21 13.23
CA TYR A 313 5.29 -17.12 13.97
C TYR A 313 4.24 -18.15 13.55
N GLY A 314 4.53 -19.00 12.55
CA GLY A 314 3.61 -20.02 12.05
C GLY A 314 2.33 -19.47 11.42
N LEU A 315 2.36 -18.22 10.94
CA LEU A 315 1.17 -17.57 10.35
C LEU A 315 0.85 -18.12 8.97
N PRO A 316 -0.44 -18.29 8.63
CA PRO A 316 -0.86 -18.59 7.27
C PRO A 316 -0.43 -17.47 6.30
N LEU A 317 -0.21 -17.82 5.02
CA LEU A 317 0.18 -16.87 3.97
C LEU A 317 -0.72 -15.62 3.90
N TYR A 318 -2.02 -15.80 4.04
CA TYR A 318 -2.98 -14.70 4.02
C TYR A 318 -2.70 -13.70 5.15
N ASP A 319 -2.59 -14.18 6.39
CA ASP A 319 -2.35 -13.34 7.56
C ASP A 319 -1.00 -12.62 7.47
N ALA A 320 0.06 -13.37 7.14
CA ALA A 320 1.39 -12.81 6.97
C ALA A 320 1.41 -11.73 5.87
N SER A 321 0.70 -11.94 4.76
CA SER A 321 0.60 -10.96 3.67
C SER A 321 -0.12 -9.69 4.08
N GLU A 322 -1.25 -9.80 4.79
CA GLU A 322 -2.01 -8.62 5.24
C GLU A 322 -1.26 -7.84 6.34
N LEU A 323 -0.62 -8.52 7.29
CA LEU A 323 0.18 -7.88 8.34
C LEU A 323 1.41 -7.16 7.79
N THR A 324 2.04 -7.69 6.74
CA THR A 324 3.24 -7.10 6.13
C THR A 324 2.94 -6.17 4.95
N LYS A 325 1.69 -5.84 4.71
CA LYS A 325 1.27 -4.94 3.64
C LYS A 325 1.79 -3.51 3.83
N THR A 326 1.83 -3.05 5.08
CA THR A 326 2.48 -1.80 5.48
C THR A 326 3.50 -2.07 6.57
N LYS A 327 4.57 -1.27 6.59
CA LYS A 327 5.62 -1.39 7.59
C LYS A 327 5.07 -1.23 9.01
N ASP A 328 4.23 -0.22 9.21
CA ASP A 328 3.72 0.15 10.53
C ASP A 328 2.80 -0.93 11.13
N MET A 329 1.99 -1.61 10.29
CA MET A 329 1.17 -2.76 10.74
C MET A 329 2.07 -3.93 11.15
N ALA A 330 3.10 -4.21 10.36
CA ALA A 330 4.04 -5.27 10.68
C ALA A 330 4.85 -4.96 11.95
N ASP A 331 5.27 -3.71 12.13
CA ASP A 331 5.96 -3.24 13.32
C ASP A 331 5.07 -3.38 14.56
N TYR A 332 3.80 -2.96 14.47
CA TYR A 332 2.84 -3.12 15.56
C TYR A 332 2.65 -4.59 15.96
N PHE A 333 2.52 -5.48 14.98
CA PHE A 333 2.41 -6.92 15.24
C PHE A 333 3.67 -7.45 15.96
N GLU A 334 4.86 -7.15 15.48
CA GLU A 334 6.12 -7.63 16.11
C GLU A 334 6.35 -7.01 17.50
N GLU A 335 5.99 -5.76 17.71
CA GLU A 335 6.01 -5.16 19.04
C GLU A 335 5.04 -5.87 19.97
N SER A 336 3.85 -6.26 19.47
CA SER A 336 2.89 -7.05 20.24
C SER A 336 3.50 -8.37 20.70
N THR A 337 4.26 -9.06 19.84
CA THR A 337 4.88 -10.35 20.20
C THR A 337 5.98 -10.24 21.26
N LYS A 338 6.50 -9.06 21.51
CA LYS A 338 7.56 -8.77 22.48
C LYS A 338 7.03 -8.34 23.86
N THR A 339 5.72 -8.21 24.01
CA THR A 339 5.08 -7.71 25.24
C THR A 339 4.95 -8.80 26.31
N ASP A 340 4.95 -8.40 27.59
CA ASP A 340 4.71 -9.31 28.70
C ASP A 340 3.32 -9.93 28.65
N ALA A 341 2.34 -9.22 28.15
CA ALA A 341 0.99 -9.71 28.00
C ALA A 341 0.88 -10.79 26.91
N TYR A 342 1.66 -10.69 25.84
CA TYR A 342 1.73 -11.74 24.81
C TYR A 342 2.23 -13.07 25.38
N GLN A 343 3.20 -13.05 26.29
CA GLN A 343 3.75 -14.26 26.92
C GLN A 343 2.71 -15.01 27.79
N LYS A 344 1.61 -14.35 28.15
CA LYS A 344 0.48 -14.97 28.89
C LYS A 344 -0.52 -15.66 27.97
N LEU A 345 -0.40 -15.49 26.65
CA LEU A 345 -1.24 -16.18 25.67
C LEU A 345 -0.78 -17.64 25.49
N PRO A 346 -1.68 -18.57 25.10
CA PRO A 346 -1.29 -19.94 24.73
C PRO A 346 -0.26 -19.91 23.60
N SER A 347 0.93 -20.45 23.86
CA SER A 347 2.12 -20.31 22.98
C SER A 347 1.91 -20.81 21.55
N ASP A 348 1.09 -21.86 21.37
CA ASP A 348 0.78 -22.46 20.07
C ASP A 348 -0.16 -21.61 19.19
N LYS A 349 -0.85 -20.63 19.80
CA LYS A 349 -1.86 -19.80 19.12
C LYS A 349 -1.66 -18.31 19.27
N ALA A 350 -0.72 -17.88 20.11
CA ALA A 350 -0.54 -16.48 20.48
C ALA A 350 -0.41 -15.54 19.26
N ALA A 351 0.48 -15.87 18.32
CA ALA A 351 0.67 -15.06 17.13
C ALA A 351 -0.58 -15.01 16.24
N LYS A 352 -1.28 -16.14 16.11
CA LYS A 352 -2.53 -16.21 15.33
C LYS A 352 -3.66 -15.42 15.98
N GLU A 353 -3.77 -15.45 17.32
CA GLU A 353 -4.76 -14.67 18.04
C GLU A 353 -4.53 -13.16 17.88
N VAL A 354 -3.29 -12.69 18.06
CA VAL A 354 -2.95 -11.27 17.86
C VAL A 354 -3.21 -10.86 16.39
N SER A 355 -2.82 -11.70 15.43
CA SER A 355 -3.12 -11.49 14.01
C SER A 355 -4.62 -11.35 13.76
N ASN A 356 -5.44 -12.25 14.30
CA ASN A 356 -6.90 -12.22 14.17
C ASN A 356 -7.51 -10.91 14.71
N TRP A 357 -6.99 -10.42 15.84
CA TRP A 357 -7.45 -9.16 16.43
C TRP A 357 -7.06 -7.95 15.61
N LEU A 358 -5.84 -7.91 15.09
CA LEU A 358 -5.35 -6.83 14.22
C LEU A 358 -6.11 -6.79 12.89
N LEU A 359 -6.18 -7.93 12.19
CA LEU A 359 -6.82 -8.02 10.88
C LEU A 359 -8.35 -8.00 10.95
N GLY A 360 -8.92 -8.33 12.10
CA GLY A 360 -10.37 -8.31 12.33
C GLY A 360 -10.84 -7.02 13.00
N GLN A 361 -10.93 -7.03 14.32
CA GLN A 361 -11.59 -5.96 15.08
C GLN A 361 -10.83 -4.63 15.03
N ALA A 362 -9.50 -4.64 15.14
CA ALA A 362 -8.71 -3.40 15.04
C ALA A 362 -8.86 -2.77 13.65
N SER A 363 -8.78 -3.57 12.57
CA SER A 363 -9.01 -3.08 11.20
C SER A 363 -10.42 -2.52 11.01
N HIS A 364 -11.44 -3.13 11.62
CA HIS A 364 -12.81 -2.61 11.59
C HIS A 364 -12.91 -1.23 12.27
N ILE A 365 -12.28 -1.07 13.42
CA ILE A 365 -12.23 0.22 14.17
C ILE A 365 -11.49 1.28 13.35
N MET A 366 -10.32 0.94 12.79
CA MET A 366 -9.54 1.85 11.97
C MET A 366 -10.33 2.34 10.75
N ASN A 367 -11.00 1.45 10.05
CA ASN A 367 -11.84 1.79 8.90
C ASN A 367 -13.02 2.70 9.31
N ALA A 368 -13.70 2.40 10.41
CA ALA A 368 -14.81 3.22 10.90
C ALA A 368 -14.37 4.62 11.33
N ALA A 369 -13.17 4.75 11.91
CA ALA A 369 -12.58 6.01 12.35
C ALA A 369 -11.80 6.75 11.24
N ASN A 370 -11.72 6.17 10.04
CA ASN A 370 -10.89 6.67 8.93
C ASN A 370 -9.45 6.98 9.35
N THR A 371 -8.83 6.03 10.06
CA THR A 371 -7.44 6.14 10.56
C THR A 371 -6.63 4.91 10.19
N ASP A 372 -5.32 5.01 10.32
CA ASP A 372 -4.36 3.93 10.12
C ASP A 372 -3.91 3.29 11.44
N ILE A 373 -2.95 2.36 11.36
CA ILE A 373 -2.39 1.67 12.53
C ILE A 373 -1.64 2.63 13.47
N GLU A 374 -1.05 3.72 12.96
CA GLU A 374 -0.39 4.72 13.78
C GLU A 374 -1.40 5.56 14.57
N GLY A 375 -2.54 5.90 13.97
CA GLY A 375 -3.67 6.50 14.69
C GLY A 375 -4.26 5.55 15.73
N PHE A 376 -4.38 4.25 15.41
CA PHE A 376 -4.80 3.23 16.36
C PHE A 376 -3.80 3.07 17.51
N ARG A 377 -2.50 3.05 17.23
CA ARG A 377 -1.39 2.95 18.21
C ARG A 377 -1.42 4.06 19.26
N LYS A 378 -1.80 5.27 18.87
CA LYS A 378 -1.92 6.42 19.82
C LYS A 378 -2.97 6.19 20.89
N MET A 379 -4.01 5.43 20.58
CA MET A 379 -5.10 5.12 21.50
C MET A 379 -4.89 3.77 22.20
N ILE A 380 -4.35 2.78 21.50
CA ILE A 380 -4.16 1.43 22.00
C ILE A 380 -2.75 0.96 21.62
N SER A 381 -1.88 0.85 22.62
CA SER A 381 -0.54 0.30 22.43
C SER A 381 -0.56 -1.21 22.19
N PRO A 382 0.51 -1.80 21.60
CA PRO A 382 0.65 -3.24 21.46
C PRO A 382 0.45 -4.04 22.76
N GLU A 383 0.97 -3.52 23.88
CA GLU A 383 0.80 -4.12 25.22
C GLU A 383 -0.67 -4.13 25.65
N GLN A 384 -1.41 -3.01 25.48
CA GLN A 384 -2.83 -2.91 25.84
C GLN A 384 -3.71 -3.85 25.02
N LEU A 385 -3.41 -4.01 23.72
CA LEU A 385 -4.10 -4.97 22.87
C LEU A 385 -3.87 -6.40 23.40
N CYS A 386 -2.62 -6.78 23.66
CA CYS A 386 -2.29 -8.10 24.19
C CYS A 386 -2.88 -8.35 25.57
N GLN A 387 -2.92 -7.35 26.46
CA GLN A 387 -3.59 -7.43 27.76
C GLN A 387 -5.08 -7.76 27.61
N LEU A 388 -5.78 -7.12 26.69
CA LEU A 388 -7.19 -7.42 26.42
C LEU A 388 -7.35 -8.84 25.88
N VAL A 389 -6.53 -9.22 24.88
CA VAL A 389 -6.59 -10.54 24.24
C VAL A 389 -6.31 -11.65 25.25
N ALA A 390 -5.36 -11.45 26.16
CA ALA A 390 -5.03 -12.42 27.23
C ALA A 390 -6.16 -12.66 28.24
N LYS A 391 -7.08 -11.70 28.42
CA LYS A 391 -8.23 -11.88 29.32
C LYS A 391 -9.27 -12.87 28.79
N ILE A 392 -9.25 -13.19 27.48
CA ILE A 392 -10.20 -14.12 26.87
C ILE A 392 -9.91 -15.57 27.29
N PRO A 393 -8.69 -16.12 27.04
CA PRO A 393 -8.38 -17.48 27.49
C PRO A 393 -8.34 -17.60 29.02
N ALA A 394 -8.07 -16.50 29.73
CA ALA A 394 -8.17 -16.47 31.19
C ALA A 394 -9.61 -16.51 31.74
N GLY A 395 -10.63 -16.49 30.85
CA GLY A 395 -12.03 -16.52 31.25
C GLY A 395 -12.53 -15.25 31.96
N SER A 396 -11.80 -14.13 31.84
CA SER A 396 -12.17 -12.86 32.45
C SER A 396 -13.21 -12.09 31.62
N VAL A 397 -13.22 -12.28 30.29
CA VAL A 397 -14.14 -11.64 29.35
C VAL A 397 -14.41 -12.56 28.18
N SER A 398 -15.65 -12.54 27.63
CA SER A 398 -15.98 -13.28 26.41
C SER A 398 -15.38 -12.59 25.16
N SER A 399 -15.14 -13.36 24.08
CA SER A 399 -14.65 -12.78 22.80
C SER A 399 -15.58 -11.69 22.25
N THR A 400 -16.90 -11.80 22.47
CA THR A 400 -17.87 -10.80 22.06
C THR A 400 -17.72 -9.52 22.87
N SER A 401 -17.68 -9.64 24.20
CA SER A 401 -17.47 -8.50 25.09
C SER A 401 -16.11 -7.84 24.88
N ALA A 402 -15.06 -8.62 24.61
CA ALA A 402 -13.72 -8.07 24.33
C ALA A 402 -13.69 -7.18 23.08
N LYS A 403 -14.53 -7.45 22.06
CA LYS A 403 -14.66 -6.58 20.88
C LYS A 403 -15.29 -5.24 21.23
N GLU A 404 -16.29 -5.23 22.10
CA GLU A 404 -16.91 -4.00 22.61
C GLU A 404 -15.92 -3.22 23.48
N VAL A 405 -15.16 -3.92 24.33
CA VAL A 405 -14.10 -3.32 25.16
C VAL A 405 -13.06 -2.66 24.29
N LEU A 406 -12.58 -3.30 23.21
CA LEU A 406 -11.61 -2.71 22.30
C LEU A 406 -12.12 -1.42 21.65
N GLY A 407 -13.37 -1.41 21.24
CA GLY A 407 -14.02 -0.21 20.70
C GLY A 407 -14.07 0.95 21.71
N GLU A 408 -14.41 0.65 22.94
CA GLU A 408 -14.47 1.66 24.01
C GLU A 408 -13.07 2.15 24.42
N MET A 409 -12.08 1.26 24.52
CA MET A 409 -10.69 1.63 24.73
C MET A 409 -10.21 2.62 23.67
N PHE A 410 -10.53 2.35 22.39
CA PHE A 410 -10.17 3.23 21.28
C PHE A 410 -10.82 4.61 21.39
N ASN A 411 -12.10 4.67 21.77
CA ASN A 411 -12.85 5.92 21.86
C ASN A 411 -12.48 6.77 23.08
N THR A 412 -12.07 6.12 24.18
CA THR A 412 -11.89 6.82 25.47
C THR A 412 -10.44 6.88 25.95
N GLY A 413 -9.55 6.05 25.40
CA GLY A 413 -8.18 5.89 25.88
C GLY A 413 -8.04 5.14 27.22
N LYS A 414 -9.15 4.57 27.75
CA LYS A 414 -9.15 3.81 29.00
C LYS A 414 -8.51 2.44 28.82
N SER A 415 -8.00 1.86 29.90
CA SER A 415 -7.50 0.49 29.90
C SER A 415 -8.62 -0.54 29.77
N ALA A 416 -8.29 -1.74 29.32
CA ALA A 416 -9.25 -2.85 29.24
C ALA A 416 -9.91 -3.13 30.61
N GLU A 417 -9.16 -3.01 31.70
CA GLU A 417 -9.63 -3.27 33.04
C GLU A 417 -10.69 -2.27 33.52
N GLU A 418 -10.44 -0.96 33.29
CA GLU A 418 -11.39 0.09 33.60
C GLU A 418 -12.69 -0.07 32.81
N VAL A 419 -12.60 -0.33 31.52
CA VAL A 419 -13.79 -0.52 30.66
C VAL A 419 -14.60 -1.76 31.09
N ILE A 420 -13.92 -2.88 31.39
CA ILE A 420 -14.59 -4.12 31.82
C ILE A 420 -15.32 -3.89 33.14
N GLN A 421 -14.72 -3.17 34.10
CA GLN A 421 -15.34 -2.84 35.39
C GLN A 421 -16.52 -1.88 35.23
N GLU A 422 -16.36 -0.78 34.52
CA GLU A 422 -17.41 0.23 34.29
C GLU A 422 -18.64 -0.34 33.59
N ARG A 423 -18.43 -1.23 32.63
CA ARG A 423 -19.51 -1.86 31.85
C ARG A 423 -20.05 -3.13 32.48
N GLY A 424 -19.45 -3.60 33.57
CA GLY A 424 -19.85 -4.86 34.23
C GLY A 424 -19.73 -6.09 33.30
N LEU A 425 -18.68 -6.10 32.42
CA LEU A 425 -18.48 -7.15 31.41
C LEU A 425 -17.63 -8.31 31.92
N ILE A 426 -17.43 -8.41 33.22
CA ILE A 426 -16.75 -9.54 33.86
C ILE A 426 -17.53 -10.82 33.51
N GLN A 427 -16.83 -11.83 33.02
CA GLN A 427 -17.44 -13.11 32.68
C GLN A 427 -18.00 -13.77 33.96
N ILE A 428 -19.20 -14.30 33.87
CA ILE A 428 -19.85 -15.01 34.96
C ILE A 428 -19.09 -16.33 35.15
N SER A 429 -18.31 -16.40 36.19
CA SER A 429 -17.57 -17.62 36.63
C SER A 429 -18.30 -18.35 37.73
N ASP A 430 -19.28 -17.72 38.39
CA ASP A 430 -20.12 -18.32 39.42
C ASP A 430 -21.11 -19.27 38.79
N THR A 431 -20.96 -20.56 39.12
CA THR A 431 -21.86 -21.61 38.65
C THR A 431 -23.32 -21.37 39.08
N GLY A 432 -23.56 -20.74 40.23
CA GLY A 432 -24.91 -20.46 40.74
C GLY A 432 -25.70 -19.42 39.87
N GLU A 433 -25.02 -18.30 39.49
CA GLU A 433 -25.67 -17.29 38.62
C GLU A 433 -25.89 -17.86 37.22
N LEU A 434 -24.96 -18.67 36.71
CA LEU A 434 -25.11 -19.31 35.40
C LEU A 434 -26.21 -20.40 35.42
N GLU A 435 -26.31 -21.19 36.48
CA GLU A 435 -27.35 -22.20 36.65
C GLU A 435 -28.77 -21.56 36.71
N ALA A 436 -28.90 -20.41 37.37
CA ALA A 436 -30.18 -19.71 37.42
C ALA A 436 -30.61 -19.26 36.01
N ALA A 437 -29.68 -18.65 35.25
CA ALA A 437 -29.93 -18.24 33.87
C ALA A 437 -30.26 -19.43 32.96
N ILE A 438 -29.64 -20.59 33.16
CA ILE A 438 -29.89 -21.82 32.42
C ILE A 438 -31.30 -22.35 32.72
N VAL A 439 -31.74 -22.38 33.98
CA VAL A 439 -33.05 -22.80 34.38
C VAL A 439 -34.15 -21.91 33.74
N ASP A 440 -33.95 -20.58 33.75
CA ASP A 440 -34.85 -19.65 33.12
C ASP A 440 -34.96 -19.86 31.60
N VAL A 441 -33.84 -20.14 30.94
CA VAL A 441 -33.80 -20.42 29.49
C VAL A 441 -34.50 -21.73 29.17
N ILE A 442 -34.28 -22.80 29.97
CA ILE A 442 -34.95 -24.09 29.81
C ILE A 442 -36.46 -23.90 29.93
N ASN A 443 -36.93 -23.21 30.98
CA ASN A 443 -38.33 -22.96 31.22
C ASN A 443 -39.02 -22.09 30.14
N SER A 444 -38.26 -21.19 29.55
CA SER A 444 -38.75 -20.25 28.52
C SER A 444 -38.72 -20.82 27.10
N ASN A 445 -38.13 -21.99 26.86
CA ASN A 445 -37.92 -22.54 25.52
C ASN A 445 -38.31 -24.02 25.41
N GLU A 446 -39.50 -24.37 25.89
CA GLU A 446 -40.03 -25.75 25.96
C GLU A 446 -39.90 -26.54 24.64
N GLN A 447 -40.14 -25.88 23.49
CA GLN A 447 -40.03 -26.52 22.19
C GLN A 447 -38.57 -26.93 21.87
N ALA A 448 -37.61 -26.09 22.17
CA ALA A 448 -36.19 -26.39 21.92
C ALA A 448 -35.67 -27.49 22.88
N VAL A 449 -36.20 -27.55 24.11
CA VAL A 449 -35.95 -28.63 25.06
C VAL A 449 -36.49 -29.95 24.54
N SER A 450 -37.74 -29.96 24.02
CA SER A 450 -38.35 -31.13 23.41
C SER A 450 -37.58 -31.62 22.18
N ASP A 451 -37.14 -30.69 21.34
CA ASP A 451 -36.31 -30.99 20.16
C ASP A 451 -34.95 -31.60 20.52
N TYR A 452 -34.33 -31.13 21.61
CA TYR A 452 -33.08 -31.72 22.11
C TYR A 452 -33.32 -33.16 22.62
N LYS A 453 -34.38 -33.37 23.44
CA LYS A 453 -34.75 -34.70 23.91
C LYS A 453 -35.12 -35.65 22.77
N ALA A 454 -35.60 -35.13 21.63
CA ALA A 454 -35.83 -35.88 20.41
C ALA A 454 -34.55 -36.15 19.57
N GLY A 455 -33.36 -35.80 20.08
CA GLY A 455 -32.05 -36.09 19.47
C GLY A 455 -31.55 -35.02 18.47
N LYS A 456 -32.14 -33.83 18.42
CA LYS A 456 -31.68 -32.74 17.55
C LYS A 456 -30.55 -31.95 18.22
N GLU A 457 -29.31 -32.25 17.90
CA GLU A 457 -28.13 -31.54 18.47
C GLU A 457 -28.13 -30.02 18.20
N THR A 458 -28.77 -29.57 17.13
CA THR A 458 -28.88 -28.14 16.82
C THR A 458 -29.70 -27.36 17.84
N ALA A 459 -30.60 -28.02 18.59
CA ALA A 459 -31.37 -27.41 19.65
C ALA A 459 -30.52 -27.01 20.84
N LEU A 460 -29.48 -27.79 21.19
CA LEU A 460 -28.51 -27.40 22.21
C LEU A 460 -27.78 -26.10 21.87
N LYS A 461 -27.31 -25.96 20.62
CA LYS A 461 -26.68 -24.72 20.16
C LYS A 461 -27.58 -23.50 20.24
N PHE A 462 -28.88 -23.69 19.93
CA PHE A 462 -29.89 -22.65 20.09
C PHE A 462 -30.07 -22.25 21.55
N LEU A 463 -30.18 -23.21 22.48
CA LEU A 463 -30.32 -22.95 23.91
C LEU A 463 -29.08 -22.25 24.49
N VAL A 464 -27.87 -22.66 24.09
CA VAL A 464 -26.63 -21.94 24.44
C VAL A 464 -26.72 -20.48 23.97
N GLY A 465 -27.20 -20.23 22.75
CA GLY A 465 -27.40 -18.88 22.21
C GLY A 465 -28.41 -18.06 23.07
N GLN A 466 -29.48 -18.70 23.62
CA GLN A 466 -30.43 -18.03 24.53
C GLN A 466 -29.78 -17.72 25.89
N VAL A 467 -28.96 -18.62 26.45
CA VAL A 467 -28.19 -18.34 27.69
C VAL A 467 -27.23 -17.17 27.46
N MET A 468 -26.50 -17.16 26.33
CA MET A 468 -25.66 -16.04 25.98
C MET A 468 -26.43 -14.71 25.88
N ARG A 469 -27.63 -14.73 25.33
CA ARG A 469 -28.52 -13.55 25.26
C ARG A 469 -28.98 -13.11 26.64
N ALA A 470 -29.45 -14.04 27.48
CA ALA A 470 -29.94 -13.76 28.85
C ALA A 470 -28.83 -13.20 29.75
N THR A 471 -27.59 -13.66 29.57
CA THR A 471 -26.40 -13.20 30.31
C THR A 471 -25.71 -12.01 29.65
N LYS A 472 -26.28 -11.41 28.58
CA LYS A 472 -25.71 -10.32 27.81
C LYS A 472 -24.27 -10.61 27.34
N GLY A 473 -24.02 -11.84 26.90
CA GLY A 473 -22.69 -12.27 26.42
C GLY A 473 -21.65 -12.55 27.53
N ARG A 474 -22.02 -12.49 28.80
CA ARG A 474 -21.10 -12.70 29.94
C ARG A 474 -20.86 -14.16 30.32
N ALA A 475 -21.73 -15.09 29.90
CA ALA A 475 -21.53 -16.51 30.14
C ALA A 475 -20.35 -17.08 29.31
N ASN A 476 -19.66 -18.08 29.86
CA ASN A 476 -18.74 -18.89 29.05
C ASN A 476 -19.58 -19.87 28.20
N PRO A 477 -19.52 -19.83 26.84
CA PRO A 477 -20.35 -20.67 25.99
C PRO A 477 -20.13 -22.17 26.17
N VAL A 478 -18.88 -22.58 26.47
CA VAL A 478 -18.53 -24.00 26.71
C VAL A 478 -19.13 -24.46 28.01
N LEU A 479 -18.90 -23.71 29.09
CA LEU A 479 -19.43 -24.02 30.42
C LEU A 479 -20.98 -24.00 30.41
N ALA A 480 -21.58 -23.02 29.70
CA ALA A 480 -23.05 -22.97 29.53
C ALA A 480 -23.57 -24.18 28.76
N GLY A 481 -22.83 -24.62 27.72
CA GLY A 481 -23.19 -25.83 26.97
C GLY A 481 -23.14 -27.10 27.82
N ASP A 482 -22.08 -27.28 28.61
CA ASP A 482 -21.91 -28.44 29.50
C ASP A 482 -22.97 -28.47 30.60
N LEU A 483 -23.24 -27.32 31.24
CA LEU A 483 -24.25 -27.24 32.29
C LEU A 483 -25.67 -27.40 31.72
N LEU A 484 -25.97 -26.83 30.54
CA LEU A 484 -27.23 -27.06 29.83
C LEU A 484 -27.45 -28.54 29.53
N LYS A 485 -26.42 -29.21 28.98
CA LYS A 485 -26.50 -30.64 28.68
C LYS A 485 -26.79 -31.45 29.92
N LYS A 486 -26.01 -31.18 30.99
CA LYS A 486 -26.23 -31.86 32.29
C LYS A 486 -27.66 -31.68 32.84
N LYS A 487 -28.18 -30.44 32.83
CA LYS A 487 -29.52 -30.12 33.32
C LYS A 487 -30.63 -30.73 32.46
N LEU A 488 -30.45 -30.78 31.11
CA LEU A 488 -31.40 -31.38 30.19
C LEU A 488 -31.41 -32.91 30.24
N ASP A 489 -30.28 -33.55 30.58
CA ASP A 489 -30.15 -35.00 30.76
C ASP A 489 -30.67 -35.46 32.13
N GLU A 490 -30.72 -34.54 33.12
CA GLU A 490 -31.27 -34.78 34.48
C GLU A 490 -32.76 -34.55 34.59
N SER A 491 -33.38 -33.86 33.60
CA SER A 491 -34.80 -33.49 33.54
C SER A 491 -35.58 -34.32 32.51
#